data_8d35c3676b409df783b093d20a1ca847
#
_entry.id   8d35c3676b409df783b093d20a1ca847
#
_cell.length_a   1.000
_cell.length_b   1.000
_cell.length_c   1.000
_cell.angle_alpha   90.00
_cell.angle_beta   90.00
_cell.angle_gamma   90.00
#
_symmetry.space_group_name_H-M   'P 1'
#
loop_
_entity.id
_entity.type
_entity.pdbx_description
1 polymer ?
#
loop_
_entity_poly.entity_id
_entity_poly.type
_entity_poly.pdbx_seq_one_letter_code
_entity_poly.pdbx_strand_id
1 'polypeptide(L)'
;MALESKTIRLREIRDEDIDFVVALRNDLGTQAWSRTLPPDTTRSMYEKRYHDKEFSFDRTDGHFVISLTKTDEPIGYAAYSGLKDRHEAMIGLAIARTHWGKGYATLACDLLLGFLFDEAGVHIIRWWTTSDNEGSVALARKLGFVDGVRLRNGIFRAGQFADNLQLDLLRSEWYERHPTALTA
;
A
#
# COMPACT_ATOMS: atom_id res chain seq x y z
N MET A 1 -12.29 -2.97 13.72
CA MET A 1 -12.23 -1.57 13.21
C MET A 1 -12.70 -1.54 11.76
N ALA A 2 -13.51 -0.56 11.36
CA ALA A 2 -13.89 -0.43 9.95
C ALA A 2 -12.71 0.19 9.17
N LEU A 3 -12.30 -0.45 8.06
CA LEU A 3 -11.30 0.10 7.13
C LEU A 3 -11.93 1.24 6.30
N GLU A 4 -12.60 2.16 6.98
CA GLU A 4 -13.40 3.22 6.36
C GLU A 4 -13.26 4.54 7.13
N SER A 5 -13.19 5.63 6.36
CA SER A 5 -13.27 7.01 6.81
C SER A 5 -14.50 7.68 6.19
N LYS A 6 -14.74 8.96 6.54
CA LYS A 6 -15.81 9.76 5.89
C LYS A 6 -15.58 9.96 4.38
N THR A 7 -14.38 9.76 3.89
CA THR A 7 -13.95 10.13 2.53
C THR A 7 -13.64 8.92 1.67
N ILE A 8 -12.90 7.95 2.21
CA ILE A 8 -12.50 6.74 1.50
C ILE A 8 -12.69 5.50 2.37
N ARG A 9 -12.76 4.35 1.72
CA ARG A 9 -12.69 3.03 2.36
C ARG A 9 -11.68 2.13 1.66
N LEU A 10 -11.14 1.19 2.41
CA LEU A 10 -10.41 0.04 1.89
C LEU A 10 -11.37 -1.15 1.93
N ARG A 11 -11.76 -1.64 0.79
CA ARG A 11 -12.68 -2.77 0.68
C ARG A 11 -12.08 -3.90 -0.15
N GLU A 12 -12.72 -5.04 -0.10
CA GLU A 12 -12.40 -6.18 -0.95
C GLU A 12 -12.41 -5.79 -2.45
N ILE A 13 -11.59 -6.48 -3.23
CA ILE A 13 -11.62 -6.39 -4.69
C ILE A 13 -12.81 -7.21 -5.18
N ARG A 14 -13.64 -6.63 -6.05
CA ARG A 14 -14.77 -7.29 -6.70
C ARG A 14 -14.45 -7.55 -8.16
N ASP A 15 -15.19 -8.43 -8.80
CA ASP A 15 -14.99 -8.74 -10.22
C ASP A 15 -15.13 -7.50 -11.12
N GLU A 16 -15.99 -6.56 -10.74
CA GLU A 16 -16.17 -5.27 -11.41
C GLU A 16 -14.96 -4.32 -11.29
N ASP A 17 -14.11 -4.51 -10.29
CA ASP A 17 -12.91 -3.69 -10.08
C ASP A 17 -11.71 -4.17 -10.90
N ILE A 18 -11.75 -5.38 -11.42
CA ILE A 18 -10.58 -6.01 -12.05
C ILE A 18 -10.05 -5.16 -13.19
N ASP A 19 -10.93 -4.65 -14.06
CA ASP A 19 -10.52 -3.82 -15.19
C ASP A 19 -9.85 -2.52 -14.72
N PHE A 20 -10.37 -1.89 -13.66
CA PHE A 20 -9.75 -0.71 -13.05
C PHE A 20 -8.36 -1.03 -12.50
N VAL A 21 -8.21 -2.13 -11.75
CA VAL A 21 -6.92 -2.51 -11.16
C VAL A 21 -5.90 -2.87 -12.23
N VAL A 22 -6.33 -3.57 -13.29
CA VAL A 22 -5.47 -3.91 -14.44
C VAL A 22 -5.02 -2.63 -15.16
N ALA A 23 -5.94 -1.70 -15.43
CA ALA A 23 -5.61 -0.42 -16.06
C ALA A 23 -4.62 0.38 -15.19
N LEU A 24 -4.84 0.44 -13.88
CA LEU A 24 -3.95 1.14 -12.96
C LEU A 24 -2.55 0.52 -12.89
N ARG A 25 -2.44 -0.81 -12.95
CA ARG A 25 -1.16 -1.52 -13.01
C ARG A 25 -0.41 -1.35 -14.32
N ASN A 26 -1.12 -1.10 -15.40
CA ASN A 26 -0.55 -0.87 -16.72
C ASN A 26 -0.33 0.63 -17.04
N ASP A 27 -0.82 1.54 -16.21
CA ASP A 27 -0.56 2.97 -16.38
C ASP A 27 0.89 3.30 -16.03
N LEU A 28 1.71 3.54 -17.03
CA LEU A 28 3.15 3.86 -16.89
C LEU A 28 3.39 5.06 -15.98
N GLY A 29 2.49 6.04 -15.98
CA GLY A 29 2.62 7.21 -15.12
C GLY A 29 2.45 6.89 -13.64
N THR A 30 1.46 6.05 -13.30
CA THR A 30 1.25 5.58 -11.94
C THR A 30 2.30 4.57 -11.51
N GLN A 31 2.76 3.71 -12.43
CA GLN A 31 3.74 2.66 -12.16
C GLN A 31 5.19 3.08 -12.38
N ALA A 32 5.44 4.36 -12.69
CA ALA A 32 6.80 4.87 -12.94
C ALA A 32 7.81 4.52 -11.83
N TRP A 33 7.32 4.35 -10.61
CA TRP A 33 8.11 4.04 -9.42
C TRP A 33 8.03 2.57 -9.00
N SER A 34 7.24 1.74 -9.71
CA SER A 34 7.13 0.32 -9.43
C SER A 34 8.39 -0.43 -9.87
N ARG A 35 8.76 -1.47 -9.11
CA ARG A 35 9.80 -2.41 -9.50
C ARG A 35 9.36 -3.36 -10.61
N THR A 36 8.06 -3.51 -10.84
CA THR A 36 7.48 -4.44 -11.79
C THR A 36 7.27 -3.72 -13.13
N LEU A 37 8.20 -3.87 -14.02
CA LEU A 37 8.09 -3.47 -15.41
C LEU A 37 8.31 -4.71 -16.28
N PRO A 38 7.74 -4.79 -17.47
CA PRO A 38 6.85 -3.87 -18.19
C PRO A 38 5.37 -3.94 -17.72
N PRO A 39 4.52 -3.03 -18.22
CA PRO A 39 3.07 -3.11 -18.02
C PRO A 39 2.51 -4.23 -18.90
N ASP A 40 2.43 -5.43 -18.38
CA ASP A 40 2.04 -6.64 -19.07
C ASP A 40 0.87 -7.38 -18.38
N THR A 41 0.27 -6.75 -17.39
CA THR A 41 -0.81 -7.37 -16.64
C THR A 41 -2.08 -7.45 -17.49
N THR A 42 -2.49 -8.67 -17.83
CA THR A 42 -3.78 -8.91 -18.50
C THR A 42 -4.88 -9.17 -17.45
N ARG A 43 -6.15 -8.97 -17.88
CA ARG A 43 -7.30 -9.31 -17.04
C ARG A 43 -7.23 -10.77 -16.58
N SER A 44 -6.99 -11.71 -17.49
CA SER A 44 -6.93 -13.14 -17.16
C SER A 44 -5.79 -13.51 -16.21
N MET A 45 -4.63 -12.85 -16.32
CA MET A 45 -3.53 -13.04 -15.36
C MET A 45 -3.92 -12.56 -13.97
N TYR A 46 -4.62 -11.43 -13.90
CA TYR A 46 -5.05 -10.87 -12.62
C TYR A 46 -6.16 -11.72 -11.98
N GLU A 47 -7.17 -12.13 -12.76
CA GLU A 47 -8.24 -13.03 -12.33
C GLU A 47 -7.67 -14.33 -11.77
N LYS A 48 -6.77 -14.98 -12.54
CA LYS A 48 -6.10 -16.19 -12.07
C LYS A 48 -5.41 -15.98 -10.74
N ARG A 49 -4.60 -14.93 -10.61
CA ARG A 49 -3.89 -14.60 -9.35
C ARG A 49 -4.87 -14.30 -8.22
N TYR A 50 -6.02 -13.73 -8.50
CA TYR A 50 -7.05 -13.37 -7.52
C TYR A 50 -7.82 -14.61 -7.04
N HIS A 51 -8.22 -15.50 -7.97
CA HIS A 51 -8.98 -16.72 -7.67
C HIS A 51 -8.10 -17.86 -7.15
N ASP A 52 -6.83 -17.94 -7.54
CA ASP A 52 -5.88 -18.95 -7.03
C ASP A 52 -5.50 -18.71 -5.54
N LYS A 53 -5.92 -17.60 -4.96
CA LYS A 53 -5.78 -17.36 -3.51
C LYS A 53 -6.90 -18.10 -2.78
N GLU A 54 -6.69 -19.37 -2.54
CA GLU A 54 -7.58 -20.15 -1.67
C GLU A 54 -7.79 -19.44 -0.33
N PHE A 55 -8.98 -19.56 0.20
CA PHE A 55 -9.28 -19.10 1.54
C PHE A 55 -8.37 -19.84 2.53
N SER A 56 -7.45 -19.11 3.13
CA SER A 56 -6.57 -19.63 4.18
C SER A 56 -6.68 -18.75 5.41
N PHE A 57 -6.76 -19.36 6.58
CA PHE A 57 -6.67 -18.63 7.85
C PHE A 57 -5.27 -18.04 8.08
N ASP A 58 -4.24 -18.59 7.43
CA ASP A 58 -2.84 -18.16 7.54
C ASP A 58 -2.47 -17.15 6.43
N ARG A 59 -3.38 -16.20 6.15
CA ARG A 59 -3.10 -15.17 5.14
C ARG A 59 -1.93 -14.29 5.55
N THR A 60 -0.90 -14.27 4.71
CA THR A 60 0.26 -13.38 4.85
C THR A 60 0.13 -12.08 4.06
N ASP A 61 -0.89 -11.99 3.20
CA ASP A 61 -1.11 -10.87 2.28
C ASP A 61 -2.57 -10.41 2.29
N GLY A 62 -2.78 -9.13 2.13
CA GLY A 62 -4.11 -8.54 1.91
C GLY A 62 -4.07 -7.53 0.78
N HIS A 63 -5.14 -7.52 -0.04
CA HIS A 63 -5.30 -6.60 -1.16
C HIS A 63 -6.67 -5.95 -1.08
N PHE A 64 -6.69 -4.63 -1.22
CA PHE A 64 -7.89 -3.81 -1.11
C PHE A 64 -8.00 -2.87 -2.30
N VAL A 65 -9.22 -2.59 -2.73
CA VAL A 65 -9.53 -1.41 -3.51
C VAL A 65 -9.71 -0.23 -2.56
N ILE A 66 -9.09 0.89 -2.91
CA ILE A 66 -9.37 2.19 -2.29
C ILE A 66 -10.53 2.80 -3.07
N SER A 67 -11.68 3.00 -2.43
CA SER A 67 -12.84 3.63 -3.07
C SER A 67 -13.32 4.85 -2.31
N LEU A 68 -14.02 5.76 -3.01
CA LEU A 68 -14.69 6.90 -2.39
C LEU A 68 -15.90 6.42 -1.60
N THR A 69 -16.04 6.82 -0.33
CA THR A 69 -17.11 6.35 0.55
C THR A 69 -18.52 6.70 0.02
N LYS A 70 -18.67 7.85 -0.65
CA LYS A 70 -19.97 8.33 -1.14
C LYS A 70 -20.46 7.64 -2.41
N THR A 71 -19.55 7.32 -3.32
CA THR A 71 -19.90 6.84 -4.69
C THR A 71 -19.48 5.40 -4.92
N ASP A 72 -18.66 4.84 -4.03
CA ASP A 72 -17.96 3.55 -4.18
C ASP A 72 -17.02 3.49 -5.39
N GLU A 73 -16.74 4.63 -6.03
CA GLU A 73 -15.83 4.75 -7.16
C GLU A 73 -14.42 4.28 -6.76
N PRO A 74 -13.81 3.32 -7.48
CA PRO A 74 -12.45 2.88 -7.23
C PRO A 74 -11.45 3.96 -7.66
N ILE A 75 -10.56 4.35 -6.76
CA ILE A 75 -9.55 5.40 -6.99
C ILE A 75 -8.11 4.91 -6.84
N GLY A 76 -7.92 3.68 -6.39
CA GLY A 76 -6.60 3.10 -6.16
C GLY A 76 -6.66 1.70 -5.59
N TYR A 77 -5.49 1.18 -5.25
CA TYR A 77 -5.38 -0.05 -4.46
C TYR A 77 -4.41 0.15 -3.30
N ALA A 78 -4.60 -0.64 -2.24
CA ALA A 78 -3.68 -0.79 -1.12
C ALA A 78 -3.45 -2.27 -0.84
N ALA A 79 -2.28 -2.61 -0.33
CA ALA A 79 -1.95 -3.99 0.00
C ALA A 79 -0.98 -4.03 1.18
N TYR A 80 -1.04 -5.14 1.91
CA TYR A 80 0.06 -5.57 2.77
C TYR A 80 0.53 -6.95 2.33
N SER A 81 1.78 -7.26 2.65
CA SER A 81 2.39 -8.55 2.35
C SER A 81 3.43 -8.93 3.39
N GLY A 82 3.77 -10.22 3.44
CA GLY A 82 4.78 -10.74 4.33
C GLY A 82 4.40 -10.69 5.81
N LEU A 83 3.10 -10.68 6.13
CA LEU A 83 2.62 -10.77 7.49
C LEU A 83 2.98 -12.16 8.03
N LYS A 84 4.03 -12.23 8.83
CA LYS A 84 4.53 -13.47 9.40
C LYS A 84 4.64 -13.32 10.91
N ASP A 85 4.01 -14.27 11.63
CA ASP A 85 4.09 -14.38 13.09
C ASP A 85 3.78 -13.06 13.84
N ARG A 86 2.96 -12.18 13.26
CA ARG A 86 2.65 -10.83 13.79
C ARG A 86 3.90 -9.97 14.06
N HIS A 87 5.03 -10.31 13.43
CA HIS A 87 6.27 -9.56 13.64
C HIS A 87 6.37 -8.39 12.68
N GLU A 88 6.30 -8.65 11.40
CA GLU A 88 6.46 -7.63 10.37
C GLU A 88 5.43 -7.74 9.24
N ALA A 89 5.19 -6.62 8.58
CA ALA A 89 4.48 -6.55 7.32
C ALA A 89 5.09 -5.47 6.43
N MET A 90 4.95 -5.63 5.13
CA MET A 90 5.26 -4.60 4.14
C MET A 90 3.95 -4.03 3.60
N ILE A 91 3.87 -2.73 3.40
CA ILE A 91 2.72 -2.10 2.77
C ILE A 91 3.07 -1.49 1.42
N GLY A 92 2.07 -1.40 0.55
CA GLY A 92 2.16 -0.76 -0.74
C GLY A 92 0.81 -0.23 -1.19
N LEU A 93 0.82 0.86 -1.96
CA LEU A 93 -0.39 1.44 -2.52
C LEU A 93 -0.12 2.14 -3.83
N ALA A 94 -1.17 2.33 -4.62
CA ALA A 94 -1.18 3.23 -5.76
C ALA A 94 -2.54 3.93 -5.86
N ILE A 95 -2.51 5.23 -6.14
CA ILE A 95 -3.69 6.05 -6.41
C ILE A 95 -3.68 6.43 -7.90
N ALA A 96 -4.82 6.36 -8.56
CA ALA A 96 -4.98 6.83 -9.93
C ALA A 96 -4.61 8.31 -10.04
N ARG A 97 -3.91 8.69 -11.12
CA ARG A 97 -3.35 10.05 -11.30
C ARG A 97 -4.39 11.17 -11.18
N THR A 98 -5.60 10.93 -11.65
CA THR A 98 -6.74 11.86 -11.53
C THR A 98 -7.14 12.19 -10.09
N HIS A 99 -6.65 11.40 -9.14
CA HIS A 99 -6.93 11.52 -7.71
C HIS A 99 -5.70 11.91 -6.87
N TRP A 100 -4.57 12.24 -7.49
CA TRP A 100 -3.39 12.73 -6.78
C TRP A 100 -3.61 14.11 -6.15
N GLY A 101 -2.82 14.44 -5.14
CA GLY A 101 -2.85 15.74 -4.47
C GLY A 101 -4.04 15.99 -3.54
N LYS A 102 -4.96 15.01 -3.41
CA LYS A 102 -6.19 15.13 -2.60
C LYS A 102 -6.08 14.50 -1.19
N GLY A 103 -4.90 14.02 -0.81
CA GLY A 103 -4.67 13.41 0.51
C GLY A 103 -5.13 11.96 0.66
N TYR A 104 -5.69 11.35 -0.38
CA TYR A 104 -6.23 9.98 -0.31
C TYR A 104 -5.20 8.92 0.06
N ALA A 105 -3.96 9.07 -0.42
CA ALA A 105 -2.87 8.15 -0.07
C ALA A 105 -2.58 8.17 1.45
N THR A 106 -2.56 9.35 2.08
CA THR A 106 -2.40 9.48 3.53
C THR A 106 -3.51 8.76 4.28
N LEU A 107 -4.77 9.04 3.91
CA LEU A 107 -5.94 8.41 4.55
C LEU A 107 -5.93 6.88 4.38
N ALA A 108 -5.58 6.38 3.18
CA ALA A 108 -5.52 4.95 2.93
C ALA A 108 -4.43 4.27 3.76
N CYS A 109 -3.26 4.90 3.89
CA CYS A 109 -2.20 4.39 4.75
C CYS A 109 -2.61 4.41 6.23
N ASP A 110 -3.21 5.50 6.72
CA ASP A 110 -3.66 5.59 8.13
C ASP A 110 -4.64 4.45 8.47
N LEU A 111 -5.61 4.17 7.59
CA LEU A 111 -6.54 3.06 7.77
C LEU A 111 -5.83 1.70 7.78
N LEU A 112 -4.90 1.49 6.85
CA LEU A 112 -4.17 0.21 6.74
C LEU A 112 -3.20 0.02 7.92
N LEU A 113 -2.51 1.07 8.36
CA LEU A 113 -1.61 1.06 9.50
C LEU A 113 -2.38 0.76 10.80
N GLY A 114 -3.52 1.43 11.01
CA GLY A 114 -4.40 1.15 12.15
C GLY A 114 -4.83 -0.32 12.18
N PHE A 115 -5.29 -0.87 11.05
CA PHE A 115 -5.63 -2.29 10.98
C PHE A 115 -4.45 -3.21 11.32
N LEU A 116 -3.27 -2.95 10.76
CA LEU A 116 -2.10 -3.81 10.97
C LEU A 116 -1.56 -3.74 12.41
N PHE A 117 -1.54 -2.56 13.03
CA PHE A 117 -1.07 -2.41 14.40
C PHE A 117 -2.09 -2.82 15.45
N ASP A 118 -3.37 -2.43 15.27
CA ASP A 118 -4.40 -2.62 16.29
C ASP A 118 -5.04 -4.01 16.22
N GLU A 119 -5.38 -4.49 15.02
CA GLU A 119 -6.11 -5.75 14.82
C GLU A 119 -5.16 -6.93 14.51
N ALA A 120 -4.23 -6.74 13.57
CA ALA A 120 -3.28 -7.80 13.22
C ALA A 120 -2.12 -7.93 14.23
N GLY A 121 -1.89 -6.91 15.07
CA GLY A 121 -0.89 -6.93 16.13
C GLY A 121 0.56 -6.95 15.63
N VAL A 122 0.82 -6.37 14.47
CA VAL A 122 2.16 -6.29 13.86
C VAL A 122 3.08 -5.44 14.73
N HIS A 123 4.35 -5.84 14.84
CA HIS A 123 5.36 -5.10 15.61
C HIS A 123 6.02 -4.00 14.80
N ILE A 124 6.32 -4.25 13.52
CA ILE A 124 7.02 -3.31 12.62
C ILE A 124 6.44 -3.36 11.22
N ILE A 125 6.25 -2.20 10.60
CA ILE A 125 5.80 -2.09 9.21
C ILE A 125 6.92 -1.49 8.37
N ARG A 126 7.17 -2.10 7.20
CA ARG A 126 8.19 -1.67 6.26
C ARG A 126 7.60 -1.03 5.03
N TRP A 127 8.27 0.02 4.58
CA TRP A 127 7.94 0.79 3.38
C TRP A 127 9.14 0.77 2.43
N TRP A 128 8.96 0.25 1.22
CA TRP A 128 9.99 0.28 0.20
C TRP A 128 9.67 1.30 -0.88
N THR A 129 10.65 2.12 -1.23
CA THR A 129 10.54 3.09 -2.32
C THR A 129 11.92 3.39 -2.91
N THR A 130 11.96 4.19 -3.97
CA THR A 130 13.23 4.67 -4.55
C THR A 130 13.52 6.09 -4.08
N SER A 131 14.81 6.45 -4.00
CA SER A 131 15.23 7.76 -3.48
C SER A 131 14.70 8.95 -4.29
N ASP A 132 14.40 8.74 -5.56
CA ASP A 132 13.86 9.72 -6.48
C ASP A 132 12.31 9.74 -6.54
N ASN A 133 11.63 8.87 -5.79
CA ASN A 133 10.19 8.95 -5.56
C ASN A 133 9.89 9.87 -4.37
N GLU A 134 10.12 11.18 -4.58
CA GLU A 134 9.97 12.19 -3.53
C GLU A 134 8.59 12.14 -2.86
N GLY A 135 7.53 11.91 -3.65
CA GLY A 135 6.15 11.82 -3.13
C GLY A 135 5.97 10.65 -2.17
N SER A 136 6.53 9.48 -2.47
CA SER A 136 6.46 8.31 -1.60
C SER A 136 7.31 8.49 -0.34
N VAL A 137 8.51 9.05 -0.47
CA VAL A 137 9.39 9.35 0.68
C VAL A 137 8.72 10.36 1.61
N ALA A 138 8.17 11.44 1.06
CA ALA A 138 7.47 12.46 1.85
C ALA A 138 6.23 11.90 2.56
N LEU A 139 5.46 11.03 1.88
CA LEU A 139 4.30 10.37 2.46
C LEU A 139 4.71 9.46 3.63
N ALA A 140 5.71 8.60 3.44
CA ALA A 140 6.18 7.71 4.49
C ALA A 140 6.65 8.49 5.72
N ARG A 141 7.47 9.53 5.55
CA ARG A 141 7.93 10.38 6.66
C ARG A 141 6.80 11.13 7.36
N LYS A 142 5.81 11.61 6.60
CA LYS A 142 4.60 12.23 7.16
C LYS A 142 3.83 11.27 8.08
N LEU A 143 3.78 9.99 7.71
CA LEU A 143 3.15 8.92 8.48
C LEU A 143 3.99 8.45 9.69
N GLY A 144 5.23 8.94 9.81
CA GLY A 144 6.11 8.63 10.94
C GLY A 144 7.15 7.57 10.66
N PHE A 145 7.23 7.07 9.42
CA PHE A 145 8.30 6.15 9.06
C PHE A 145 9.67 6.84 9.15
N VAL A 146 10.64 6.13 9.67
CA VAL A 146 12.04 6.56 9.76
C VAL A 146 12.91 5.81 8.75
N ASP A 147 14.03 6.44 8.36
CA ASP A 147 14.96 5.85 7.40
C ASP A 147 15.66 4.63 8.03
N GLY A 148 15.47 3.45 7.44
CA GLY A 148 16.08 2.18 7.84
C GLY A 148 17.28 1.83 6.98
N VAL A 149 17.06 1.29 5.76
CA VAL A 149 18.13 0.79 4.88
C VAL A 149 18.15 1.55 3.57
N ARG A 150 19.35 1.90 3.10
CA ARG A 150 19.60 2.46 1.78
C ARG A 150 20.50 1.52 0.98
N LEU A 151 19.97 0.96 -0.10
CA LEU A 151 20.72 0.15 -1.05
C LEU A 151 21.13 1.05 -2.22
N ARG A 152 22.41 1.43 -2.27
CA ARG A 152 22.94 2.30 -3.33
C ARG A 152 22.83 1.62 -4.69
N ASN A 153 22.32 2.35 -5.69
CA ASN A 153 22.10 1.83 -7.04
C ASN A 153 21.28 0.51 -7.05
N GLY A 154 20.36 0.37 -6.13
CA GLY A 154 19.62 -0.86 -5.88
C GLY A 154 18.55 -1.17 -6.94
N ILE A 155 18.21 -0.20 -7.80
CA ILE A 155 17.20 -0.38 -8.86
C ILE A 155 17.60 0.37 -10.12
N PHE A 156 17.41 -0.27 -11.29
CA PHE A 156 17.56 0.36 -12.59
C PHE A 156 16.20 0.69 -13.18
N ARG A 157 15.98 1.95 -13.58
CA ARG A 157 14.77 2.40 -14.25
C ARG A 157 15.00 3.69 -15.04
N ALA A 158 14.19 3.91 -16.05
CA ALA A 158 14.28 5.10 -16.90
C ALA A 158 15.72 5.42 -17.37
N GLY A 159 16.52 4.37 -17.65
CA GLY A 159 17.89 4.51 -18.16
C GLY A 159 18.97 4.82 -17.10
N GLN A 160 18.64 4.82 -15.81
CA GLN A 160 19.60 5.12 -14.74
C GLN A 160 19.38 4.25 -13.49
N PHE A 161 20.41 4.19 -12.66
CA PHE A 161 20.30 3.57 -11.34
C PHE A 161 19.81 4.58 -10.30
N ALA A 162 18.91 4.14 -9.44
CA ALA A 162 18.46 4.86 -8.25
C ALA A 162 18.71 4.04 -7.00
N ASP A 163 18.83 4.71 -5.86
CA ASP A 163 18.93 4.01 -4.60
C ASP A 163 17.54 3.47 -4.19
N ASN A 164 17.53 2.29 -3.61
CA ASN A 164 16.35 1.72 -3.03
C ASN A 164 16.37 1.99 -1.53
N LEU A 165 15.29 2.58 -1.03
CA LEU A 165 15.13 2.95 0.38
C LEU A 165 14.13 2.01 1.04
N GLN A 166 14.49 1.53 2.23
CA GLN A 166 13.55 0.96 3.16
C GLN A 166 13.39 1.93 4.32
N LEU A 167 12.15 2.32 4.58
CA LEU A 167 11.77 3.03 5.80
C LEU A 167 10.95 2.06 6.66
N ASP A 168 10.93 2.27 7.95
CA ASP A 168 10.15 1.45 8.86
C ASP A 168 9.45 2.29 9.93
N LEU A 169 8.40 1.69 10.51
CA LEU A 169 7.59 2.26 11.57
C LEU A 169 7.31 1.19 12.61
N LEU A 170 7.72 1.43 13.85
CA LEU A 170 7.44 0.57 14.98
C LEU A 170 6.03 0.81 15.53
N ARG A 171 5.42 -0.23 16.07
CA ARG A 171 4.11 -0.16 16.76
C ARG A 171 4.11 0.88 17.90
N SER A 172 5.19 0.96 18.68
CA SER A 172 5.33 1.96 19.74
C SER A 172 5.28 3.40 19.22
N GLU A 173 5.98 3.66 18.09
CA GLU A 173 6.01 4.99 17.47
C GLU A 173 4.65 5.37 16.87
N TRP A 174 3.90 4.37 16.36
CA TRP A 174 2.52 4.57 15.91
C TRP A 174 1.63 5.03 17.07
N TYR A 175 1.67 4.37 18.23
CA TYR A 175 0.84 4.71 19.38
C TYR A 175 1.23 6.04 20.03
N GLU A 176 2.49 6.44 20.00
CA GLU A 176 2.91 7.77 20.46
C GLU A 176 2.21 8.88 19.65
N ARG A 177 1.94 8.63 18.36
CA ARG A 177 1.24 9.55 17.47
C ARG A 177 -0.28 9.41 17.52
N HIS A 178 -0.79 8.27 17.95
CA HIS A 178 -2.21 7.90 18.01
C HIS A 178 -2.59 7.41 19.43
N PRO A 179 -2.48 8.25 20.46
CA PRO A 179 -2.63 7.81 21.86
C PRO A 179 -4.03 7.27 22.19
N THR A 180 -5.05 7.60 21.40
CA THR A 180 -6.43 7.10 21.58
C THR A 180 -6.63 5.68 21.03
N ALA A 181 -5.73 5.13 20.24
CA ALA A 181 -5.84 3.78 19.71
C ALA A 181 -5.62 2.69 20.77
N LEU A 182 -4.95 3.01 21.88
CA LEU A 182 -4.71 2.08 23.01
C LEU A 182 -5.90 1.91 23.97
N THR A 183 -6.94 2.73 23.84
CA THR A 183 -8.06 2.78 24.83
C THR A 183 -9.39 2.32 24.26
N ALA A 184 -9.42 1.89 23.01
CA ALA A 184 -10.60 1.35 22.33
C ALA A 184 -10.54 -0.18 22.25
#